data_47cb4017abed7c64da76c04505b93f2c
#
_entry.id   47cb4017abed7c64da76c04505b93f2c
#
_cell.length_a   1.000
_cell.length_b   1.000
_cell.length_c   1.000
_cell.angle_alpha   90.00
_cell.angle_beta   90.00
_cell.angle_gamma   90.00
#
_symmetry.space_group_name_H-M   'P 1'
#
loop_
_entity.id
_entity.type
_entity.pdbx_description
1 polymer ?
#
loop_
_entity_poly.entity_id
_entity_poly.type
_entity_poly.pdbx_seq_one_letter_code
_entity_poly.pdbx_strand_id
1 'polypeptide(L)'
;MMQAGLVYIAGKAGKMVVNSTISPVVASTISLVSSLRSVGSTVTLQQVIDKHDITCTLQTVEATCNALERDKEPLKTASMNVVEAVHQIHQLLTRIADITASHNAGYVSRWRQLNLDAEIEHLERLVAVLLHRFKLMCEIRAVVE
;
A
#
# COMPACT_ATOMS: atom_id res chain seq x y z
N MET A 1 13.85 -7.59 18.08
CA MET A 1 13.55 -7.49 17.72
C MET A 1 13.42 -7.56 17.22
N MET A 2 13.74 -7.56 17.05
CA MET A 2 13.58 -7.56 16.45
C MET A 2 13.62 -7.86 16.02
N GLN A 3 13.82 -7.95 15.95
CA GLN A 3 13.69 -8.09 15.56
C GLN A 3 13.53 -8.69 15.33
N ALA A 4 13.59 -8.83 15.80
CA ALA A 4 13.52 -9.49 15.39
C ALA A 4 13.32 -9.84 14.64
N GLY A 5 13.22 -9.95 14.89
CA GLY A 5 13.06 -10.47 13.71
C GLY A 5 13.89 -10.21 12.62
N LEU A 6 14.96 -10.03 12.72
CA LEU A 6 15.67 -9.78 11.71
C LEU A 6 16.73 -10.64 11.58
N VAL A 7 16.92 -11.41 11.13
CA VAL A 7 17.94 -12.07 11.01
C VAL A 7 18.11 -13.14 10.47
N TYR A 8 18.67 -13.81 10.06
CA TYR A 8 19.16 -14.57 9.66
C TYR A 8 19.60 -15.45 8.90
N ILE A 9 19.89 -15.88 8.02
CA ILE A 9 20.36 -16.93 7.20
C ILE A 9 20.23 -16.51 5.78
N ALA A 10 21.19 -16.60 4.96
CA ALA A 10 21.37 -15.83 3.76
C ALA A 10 20.18 -15.86 2.78
N GLY A 11 19.79 -16.98 2.25
CA GLY A 11 18.71 -17.05 1.28
C GLY A 11 17.36 -16.70 1.88
N LYS A 12 17.16 -17.05 3.14
CA LYS A 12 15.93 -16.75 3.82
C LYS A 12 15.84 -15.32 4.30
N ALA A 13 16.98 -14.68 4.53
CA ALA A 13 17.01 -13.32 5.02
C ALA A 13 16.34 -12.36 4.04
N GLY A 14 16.63 -12.48 2.73
CA GLY A 14 15.98 -11.65 1.72
C GLY A 14 14.49 -11.86 1.66
N LYS A 15 14.06 -13.11 1.68
CA LYS A 15 12.64 -13.44 1.66
C LYS A 15 11.93 -12.93 2.92
N MET A 16 12.56 -13.08 4.07
CA MET A 16 12.01 -12.59 5.34
C MET A 16 11.87 -11.08 5.35
N VAL A 17 12.85 -10.36 4.81
CA VAL A 17 12.79 -8.91 4.73
C VAL A 17 11.61 -8.45 3.88
N VAL A 18 11.38 -9.09 2.72
CA VAL A 18 10.24 -8.75 1.86
C VAL A 18 8.94 -9.04 2.59
N ASN A 19 8.81 -10.20 3.23
CA ASN A 19 7.61 -10.55 3.98
C ASN A 19 7.36 -9.60 5.14
N SER A 20 8.42 -9.26 5.88
CA SER A 20 8.32 -8.35 7.02
C SER A 20 7.91 -6.96 6.58
N THR A 21 8.25 -6.57 5.35
CA THR A 21 7.93 -5.25 4.84
C THR A 21 6.50 -5.17 4.32
N ILE A 22 6.04 -6.20 3.59
CA ILE A 22 4.75 -6.11 2.93
C ILE A 22 3.58 -6.34 3.89
N SER A 23 3.64 -7.36 4.74
CA SER A 23 2.49 -7.69 5.59
C SER A 23 2.16 -6.60 6.60
N PRO A 24 3.13 -6.02 7.34
CA PRO A 24 2.80 -4.93 8.24
C PRO A 24 2.30 -3.68 7.52
N VAL A 25 2.87 -3.35 6.36
CA VAL A 25 2.45 -2.14 5.65
C VAL A 25 1.07 -2.32 5.03
N VAL A 26 0.73 -3.52 4.56
CA VAL A 26 -0.62 -3.80 4.07
C VAL A 26 -1.63 -3.65 5.20
N ALA A 27 -1.34 -4.23 6.36
CA ALA A 27 -2.22 -4.14 7.53
C ALA A 27 -2.42 -2.68 7.96
N SER A 28 -1.33 -1.90 8.00
CA SER A 28 -1.41 -0.47 8.34
C SER A 28 -2.22 0.31 7.31
N THR A 29 -2.05 0.00 6.04
CA THR A 29 -2.76 0.70 4.96
C THR A 29 -4.25 0.41 5.02
N ILE A 30 -4.63 -0.85 5.27
CA ILE A 30 -6.04 -1.22 5.42
C ILE A 30 -6.66 -0.52 6.62
N SER A 31 -5.90 -0.42 7.72
CA SER A 31 -6.33 0.32 8.90
C SER A 31 -6.58 1.78 8.60
N LEU A 32 -5.69 2.41 7.81
CA LEU A 32 -5.86 3.81 7.38
C LEU A 32 -7.12 3.98 6.54
N VAL A 33 -7.37 3.06 5.61
CA VAL A 33 -8.59 3.09 4.78
C VAL A 33 -9.83 3.05 5.66
N SER A 34 -9.84 2.16 6.65
CA SER A 34 -10.97 2.04 7.59
C SER A 34 -11.14 3.32 8.41
N SER A 35 -10.04 3.91 8.89
CA SER A 35 -10.07 5.18 9.62
C SER A 35 -10.65 6.30 8.78
N LEU A 36 -10.23 6.39 7.53
CA LEU A 36 -10.70 7.45 6.63
C LEU A 36 -12.20 7.32 6.36
N ARG A 37 -12.73 6.10 6.32
CA ARG A 37 -14.18 5.89 6.21
C ARG A 37 -14.90 6.38 7.47
N SER A 38 -14.31 6.12 8.63
CA SER A 38 -14.96 6.45 9.92
C SER A 38 -14.99 7.94 10.21
N VAL A 39 -13.93 8.69 9.83
CA VAL A 39 -13.83 10.10 10.19
C VAL A 39 -14.51 11.03 9.19
N GLY A 40 -15.17 10.49 8.19
CA GLY A 40 -15.93 11.32 7.25
C GLY A 40 -15.04 12.11 6.30
N SER A 41 -14.09 11.46 5.66
CA SER A 41 -13.31 12.09 4.60
C SER A 41 -14.20 12.41 3.41
N THR A 42 -13.64 13.07 2.39
CA THR A 42 -14.45 13.54 1.26
C THR A 42 -15.12 12.37 0.53
N VAL A 43 -16.30 12.65 -0.03
CA VAL A 43 -17.04 11.66 -0.84
C VAL A 43 -16.19 11.19 -2.01
N THR A 44 -15.44 12.11 -2.64
CA THR A 44 -14.59 11.78 -3.78
C THR A 44 -13.52 10.77 -3.40
N LEU A 45 -12.89 10.93 -2.22
CA LEU A 45 -11.90 9.98 -1.74
C LEU A 45 -12.53 8.61 -1.52
N GLN A 46 -13.71 8.55 -0.89
CA GLN A 46 -14.40 7.28 -0.68
C GLN A 46 -14.73 6.60 -2.00
N GLN A 47 -15.15 7.38 -2.99
CA GLN A 47 -15.45 6.84 -4.32
C GLN A 47 -14.22 6.23 -4.97
N VAL A 48 -13.06 6.86 -4.84
CA VAL A 48 -11.81 6.34 -5.40
C VAL A 48 -11.38 5.07 -4.69
N ILE A 49 -11.47 5.05 -3.35
CA ILE A 49 -11.16 3.87 -2.56
C ILE A 49 -12.05 2.70 -2.98
N ASP A 50 -13.33 2.94 -3.18
CA ASP A 50 -14.28 1.90 -3.56
C ASP A 50 -14.10 1.47 -5.01
N LYS A 51 -13.87 2.42 -5.91
CA LYS A 51 -13.67 2.15 -7.33
C LYS A 51 -12.51 1.19 -7.58
N HIS A 52 -11.42 1.38 -6.86
CA HIS A 52 -10.22 0.56 -7.02
C HIS A 52 -10.20 -0.63 -6.07
N ASP A 53 -11.20 -0.72 -5.18
CA ASP A 53 -11.28 -1.80 -4.20
C ASP A 53 -9.93 -2.03 -3.52
N ILE A 54 -9.41 -0.94 -2.95
CA ILE A 54 -8.02 -0.88 -2.48
C ILE A 54 -7.74 -1.96 -1.45
N THR A 55 -8.67 -2.22 -0.54
CA THR A 55 -8.48 -3.25 0.49
C THR A 55 -8.28 -4.64 -0.13
N CYS A 56 -9.16 -5.03 -1.04
CA CYS A 56 -9.05 -6.34 -1.71
C CYS A 56 -7.79 -6.42 -2.56
N THR A 57 -7.46 -5.33 -3.25
CA THR A 57 -6.25 -5.27 -4.07
C THR A 57 -5.01 -5.52 -3.21
N LEU A 58 -4.92 -4.84 -2.07
CA LEU A 58 -3.77 -4.99 -1.17
C LEU A 58 -3.70 -6.40 -0.58
N GLN A 59 -4.85 -6.97 -0.21
CA GLN A 59 -4.89 -8.34 0.32
C GLN A 59 -4.43 -9.36 -0.73
N THR A 60 -4.86 -9.19 -1.97
CA THR A 60 -4.46 -10.07 -3.07
C THR A 60 -2.97 -9.94 -3.35
N VAL A 61 -2.46 -8.71 -3.38
CA VAL A 61 -1.03 -8.45 -3.59
C VAL A 61 -0.21 -9.11 -2.49
N GLU A 62 -0.62 -8.94 -1.24
CA GLU A 62 0.08 -9.53 -0.10
C GLU A 62 0.10 -11.05 -0.19
N ALA A 63 -1.06 -11.66 -0.45
CA ALA A 63 -1.16 -13.12 -0.53
C ALA A 63 -0.28 -13.67 -1.66
N THR A 64 -0.30 -13.00 -2.80
CA THR A 64 0.51 -13.43 -3.95
C THR A 64 2.00 -13.29 -3.64
N CYS A 65 2.42 -12.17 -3.08
CA CYS A 65 3.82 -11.96 -2.72
C CYS A 65 4.30 -12.99 -1.69
N ASN A 66 3.44 -13.33 -0.73
CA ASN A 66 3.82 -14.31 0.29
C ASN A 66 3.91 -15.74 -0.26
N ALA A 67 3.24 -16.02 -1.37
CA ALA A 67 3.25 -17.33 -1.99
C ALA A 67 4.41 -17.53 -2.98
N LEU A 68 5.14 -16.47 -3.32
CA LEU A 68 6.20 -16.54 -4.35
C LEU A 68 7.54 -16.96 -3.79
N GLU A 69 8.35 -17.58 -4.64
CA GLU A 69 9.78 -17.77 -4.43
C GLU A 69 10.49 -16.48 -4.79
N ARG A 70 10.66 -15.58 -3.82
CA ARG A 70 11.14 -14.22 -4.05
C ARG A 70 12.63 -14.01 -3.84
N ASP A 71 13.35 -15.05 -3.50
CA ASP A 71 14.77 -14.93 -3.24
C ASP A 71 15.62 -15.04 -4.49
N LYS A 72 15.00 -15.26 -5.65
CA LYS A 72 15.70 -15.40 -6.93
C LYS A 72 15.25 -14.34 -7.92
N GLU A 73 16.22 -13.85 -8.71
CA GLU A 73 15.91 -12.96 -9.81
C GLU A 73 15.29 -13.74 -10.96
N PRO A 74 14.41 -13.12 -11.76
CA PRO A 74 13.95 -11.72 -11.68
C PRO A 74 12.78 -11.48 -10.73
N LEU A 75 12.23 -12.50 -10.08
CA LEU A 75 11.11 -12.35 -9.18
C LEU A 75 11.44 -11.49 -7.97
N LYS A 76 12.67 -11.55 -7.49
CA LYS A 76 13.11 -10.74 -6.36
C LYS A 76 12.94 -9.26 -6.66
N THR A 77 13.47 -8.79 -7.78
CA THR A 77 13.35 -7.38 -8.17
C THR A 77 11.90 -7.00 -8.40
N ALA A 78 11.14 -7.86 -9.10
CA ALA A 78 9.73 -7.56 -9.40
C ALA A 78 8.91 -7.44 -8.12
N SER A 79 9.11 -8.34 -7.15
CA SER A 79 8.37 -8.29 -5.90
C SER A 79 8.77 -7.09 -5.05
N MET A 80 10.03 -6.70 -5.05
CA MET A 80 10.48 -5.50 -4.34
C MET A 80 9.85 -4.24 -4.93
N ASN A 81 9.68 -4.19 -6.24
CA ASN A 81 9.02 -3.06 -6.89
C ASN A 81 7.54 -2.99 -6.52
N VAL A 82 6.88 -4.13 -6.36
CA VAL A 82 5.50 -4.18 -5.87
C VAL A 82 5.41 -3.67 -4.43
N VAL A 83 6.31 -4.14 -3.57
CA VAL A 83 6.35 -3.71 -2.16
C VAL A 83 6.56 -2.20 -2.07
N GLU A 84 7.45 -1.66 -2.89
CA GLU A 84 7.69 -0.21 -2.91
C GLU A 84 6.42 0.55 -3.27
N ALA A 85 5.65 0.07 -4.25
CA ALA A 85 4.40 0.72 -4.64
C ALA A 85 3.39 0.71 -3.48
N VAL A 86 3.32 -0.40 -2.73
CA VAL A 86 2.45 -0.48 -1.55
C VAL A 86 2.90 0.54 -0.49
N HIS A 87 4.20 0.67 -0.26
CA HIS A 87 4.72 1.68 0.67
C HIS A 87 4.34 3.10 0.26
N GLN A 88 4.42 3.40 -1.03
CA GLN A 88 4.06 4.73 -1.52
C GLN A 88 2.58 5.02 -1.30
N ILE A 89 1.72 4.04 -1.50
CA ILE A 89 0.29 4.18 -1.22
C ILE A 89 0.07 4.42 0.27
N HIS A 90 0.76 3.67 1.12
CA HIS A 90 0.69 3.85 2.57
C HIS A 90 1.08 5.26 2.98
N GLN A 91 2.20 5.76 2.45
CA GLN A 91 2.67 7.10 2.76
C GLN A 91 1.67 8.17 2.34
N LEU A 92 1.08 8.01 1.16
CA LEU A 92 0.09 8.97 0.68
C LEU A 92 -1.18 8.94 1.53
N LEU A 93 -1.66 7.76 1.89
CA LEU A 93 -2.86 7.64 2.74
C LEU A 93 -2.60 8.18 4.15
N THR A 94 -1.38 8.01 4.67
CA THR A 94 -0.98 8.63 5.93
C THR A 94 -1.07 10.15 5.84
N ARG A 95 -0.56 10.72 4.75
CA ARG A 95 -0.64 12.16 4.51
C ARG A 95 -2.08 12.63 4.41
N ILE A 96 -2.93 11.89 3.71
CA ILE A 96 -4.35 12.23 3.59
C ILE A 96 -5.02 12.18 4.95
N ALA A 97 -4.69 11.18 5.78
CA ALA A 97 -5.23 11.07 7.13
C ALA A 97 -4.81 12.26 7.99
N ASP A 98 -3.56 12.68 7.88
CA ASP A 98 -3.05 13.83 8.63
C ASP A 98 -3.73 15.12 8.19
N ILE A 99 -3.91 15.31 6.89
CA ILE A 99 -4.60 16.50 6.35
C ILE A 99 -6.05 16.52 6.84
N THR A 100 -6.73 15.38 6.80
CA THR A 100 -8.12 15.27 7.25
C THR A 100 -8.23 15.55 8.75
N ALA A 101 -7.34 14.98 9.55
CA ALA A 101 -7.34 15.20 11.00
C ALA A 101 -7.09 16.67 11.34
N SER A 102 -6.14 17.31 10.67
CA SER A 102 -5.85 18.74 10.88
C SER A 102 -7.03 19.60 10.49
N HIS A 103 -7.69 19.28 9.38
CA HIS A 103 -8.88 20.01 8.94
C HIS A 103 -10.00 19.89 9.99
N ASN A 104 -10.25 18.68 10.49
CA ASN A 104 -11.33 18.44 11.43
C ASN A 104 -11.06 19.03 12.81
N ALA A 105 -9.78 19.14 13.20
CA ALA A 105 -9.40 19.69 14.49
C ALA A 105 -9.42 21.23 14.51
N GLY A 106 -9.27 21.86 13.33
CA GLY A 106 -9.21 23.33 13.25
C GLY A 106 -10.58 23.96 13.34
N TYR A 107 -10.73 24.92 14.27
CA TYR A 107 -12.02 25.62 14.45
C TYR A 107 -12.47 26.32 13.18
N VAL A 108 -11.56 27.08 12.56
CA VAL A 108 -11.87 27.83 11.33
C VAL A 108 -11.94 26.87 10.14
N SER A 109 -11.03 25.89 10.11
CA SER A 109 -10.95 24.93 9.00
C SER A 109 -12.22 24.13 8.81
N ARG A 110 -12.94 23.83 9.91
CA ARG A 110 -14.17 23.03 9.82
C ARG A 110 -15.24 23.68 8.95
N TRP A 111 -15.16 25.00 8.80
CA TRP A 111 -16.15 25.75 8.00
C TRP A 111 -15.77 25.79 6.52
N ARG A 112 -14.56 25.30 6.17
CA ARG A 112 -14.10 25.24 4.79
C ARG A 112 -14.25 23.81 4.28
N GLN A 113 -14.56 23.71 3.00
CA GLN A 113 -14.61 22.38 2.37
C GLN A 113 -13.20 21.81 2.27
N LEU A 114 -13.03 20.57 2.71
CA LEU A 114 -11.76 19.86 2.60
C LEU A 114 -11.50 19.53 1.14
N ASN A 115 -10.33 19.95 0.63
CA ASN A 115 -9.95 19.72 -0.75
C ASN A 115 -8.77 18.75 -0.79
N LEU A 116 -9.01 17.56 -1.33
CA LEU A 116 -8.01 16.50 -1.48
C LEU A 116 -7.77 16.16 -2.95
N ASP A 117 -8.12 17.05 -3.88
CA ASP A 117 -8.07 16.73 -5.31
C ASP A 117 -6.67 16.30 -5.77
N ALA A 118 -5.62 17.00 -5.34
CA ALA A 118 -4.25 16.63 -5.72
C ALA A 118 -3.84 15.29 -5.15
N GLU A 119 -4.21 15.03 -3.90
CA GLU A 119 -3.91 13.76 -3.23
C GLU A 119 -4.66 12.60 -3.85
N ILE A 120 -5.92 12.82 -4.21
CA ILE A 120 -6.75 11.79 -4.85
C ILE A 120 -6.18 11.44 -6.23
N GLU A 121 -5.79 12.44 -7.01
CA GLU A 121 -5.16 12.21 -8.31
C GLU A 121 -3.87 11.41 -8.15
N HIS A 122 -3.07 11.77 -7.14
CA HIS A 122 -1.83 11.05 -6.85
C HIS A 122 -2.12 9.60 -6.43
N LEU A 123 -3.16 9.40 -5.62
CA LEU A 123 -3.57 8.06 -5.21
C LEU A 123 -3.94 7.20 -6.41
N GLU A 124 -4.71 7.75 -7.35
CA GLU A 124 -5.07 7.00 -8.54
C GLU A 124 -3.84 6.61 -9.36
N ARG A 125 -2.86 7.51 -9.46
CA ARG A 125 -1.61 7.19 -10.16
C ARG A 125 -0.83 6.08 -9.46
N LEU A 126 -0.76 6.13 -8.13
CA LEU A 126 -0.04 5.11 -7.37
C LEU A 126 -0.72 3.74 -7.46
N VAL A 127 -2.05 3.71 -7.45
CA VAL A 127 -2.78 2.45 -7.63
C VAL A 127 -2.51 1.88 -9.02
N ALA A 128 -2.49 2.73 -10.05
CA ALA A 128 -2.17 2.27 -11.40
C ALA A 128 -0.74 1.71 -11.48
N VAL A 129 0.22 2.36 -10.81
CA VAL A 129 1.60 1.86 -10.75
C VAL A 129 1.66 0.51 -10.05
N LEU A 130 0.94 0.37 -8.93
CA LEU A 130 0.90 -0.91 -8.20
C LEU A 130 0.35 -2.02 -9.09
N LEU A 131 -0.76 -1.78 -9.77
CA LEU A 131 -1.37 -2.79 -10.63
C LEU A 131 -0.46 -3.15 -11.79
N HIS A 132 0.23 -2.18 -12.37
CA HIS A 132 1.19 -2.44 -13.45
C HIS A 132 2.35 -3.31 -12.96
N ARG A 133 2.94 -2.95 -11.83
CA ARG A 133 4.06 -3.72 -11.26
C ARG A 133 3.63 -5.12 -10.84
N PHE A 134 2.44 -5.23 -10.29
CA PHE A 134 1.89 -6.52 -9.88
C PHE A 134 1.66 -7.42 -11.11
N LYS A 135 1.10 -6.86 -12.18
CA LYS A 135 0.89 -7.60 -13.42
C LYS A 135 2.22 -8.10 -13.99
N LEU A 136 3.25 -7.24 -14.01
CA LEU A 136 4.57 -7.64 -14.48
C LEU A 136 5.14 -8.78 -13.63
N MET A 137 4.99 -8.70 -12.32
CA MET A 137 5.46 -9.75 -11.42
C MET A 137 4.78 -11.07 -11.73
N CYS A 138 3.47 -11.05 -11.94
CA CYS A 138 2.71 -12.26 -12.27
C CYS A 138 3.11 -12.84 -13.62
N GLU A 139 3.39 -11.99 -14.59
CA GLU A 139 3.86 -12.42 -15.91
C GLU A 139 5.24 -13.07 -15.82
N ILE A 140 6.14 -12.48 -15.04
CA ILE A 140 7.47 -13.05 -14.80
C ILE A 140 7.35 -14.41 -14.11
N ARG A 141 6.47 -14.48 -13.10
CA ARG A 141 6.21 -15.74 -12.41
C ARG A 141 5.77 -16.84 -13.37
N ALA A 142 4.87 -16.52 -14.29
CA ALA A 142 4.37 -17.49 -15.25
C ALA A 142 5.46 -18.03 -16.16
N VAL A 143 6.50 -17.22 -16.42
CA VAL A 143 7.62 -17.64 -17.28
C VAL A 143 8.65 -18.48 -16.52
N VAL A 144 8.95 -18.11 -15.26
CA VAL A 144 10.05 -18.74 -14.51
C VAL A 144 9.60 -19.88 -13.61
N GLU A 145 8.31 -19.99 -13.36
CA GLU A 145 7.71 -21.10 -12.62
C GLU A 145 6.87 -21.97 -13.54
#